data_005fe47dc3f3bfc8ad2c6f4677954f4b
#
_entry.id   005fe47dc3f3bfc8ad2c6f4677954f4b
#
_cell.length_a   1.000
_cell.length_b   1.000
_cell.length_c   1.000
_cell.angle_alpha   90.00
_cell.angle_beta   90.00
_cell.angle_gamma   90.00
#
_symmetry.space_group_name_H-M   'P 1'
#
loop_
_entity.id
_entity.type
_entity.pdbx_description
1 polymer ?
#
loop_
_entity_poly.entity_id
_entity_poly.type
_entity_poly.pdbx_seq_one_letter_code
_entity_poly.pdbx_strand_id
1 'polypeptide(L)'
;MENQDRAMRYARQIARMIQVDTVRRPGADKENFDRLHAVMAELFPRVFEGCRRWEFESSLLFCWPGKTRRALVLMSHQDVVEAPGAWKYPPFSGTIAEGKLWGRGALDVKGNLHDIFQAVEELMEAGYTPEWDVYIAASHEEETGGNTLIVDFLREQGIVPEMLVDEGSSIQPCPVPGFDGHAAMVSVAEKGYIDVKCVARGPGGHASIPGKGTPLPRLGAFMCEVENTDLFPVRLSSASAEMYRRMAALSADEGERAYLTAIAEERPGWQESLGERQKEMLGTTIAFTMAGGSQAANVIPQEAYVICN
;
A
#
# COMPACT_ATOMS: atom_id res chain seq x y z
N MET A 1 0.90 33.66 -1.06
CA MET A 1 2.31 33.67 -0.58
C MET A 1 2.46 32.68 0.57
N GLU A 2 1.77 32.81 1.68
CA GLU A 2 1.94 31.95 2.87
C GLU A 2 1.78 30.43 2.59
N ASN A 3 0.78 30.02 1.80
CA ASN A 3 0.61 28.63 1.40
C ASN A 3 1.72 28.09 0.48
N GLN A 4 2.29 28.92 -0.39
CA GLN A 4 3.39 28.52 -1.26
C GLN A 4 4.70 28.37 -0.48
N ASP A 5 4.94 29.24 0.49
CA ASP A 5 6.10 29.15 1.38
C ASP A 5 6.02 27.91 2.28
N ARG A 6 4.82 27.59 2.77
CA ARG A 6 4.56 26.37 3.56
C ARG A 6 4.78 25.11 2.72
N ALA A 7 4.20 25.02 1.52
CA ALA A 7 4.39 23.88 0.63
C ALA A 7 5.87 23.67 0.27
N MET A 8 6.60 24.75 0.00
CA MET A 8 8.03 24.66 -0.30
C MET A 8 8.86 24.24 0.92
N ARG A 9 8.49 24.66 2.13
CA ARG A 9 9.10 24.19 3.37
C ARG A 9 8.93 22.68 3.52
N TYR A 10 7.72 22.16 3.38
CA TYR A 10 7.43 20.73 3.48
C TYR A 10 8.15 19.93 2.40
N ALA A 11 8.13 20.41 1.15
CA ALA A 11 8.89 19.76 0.08
C ALA A 11 10.38 19.62 0.40
N ARG A 12 10.99 20.64 1.03
CA ARG A 12 12.41 20.57 1.46
C ARG A 12 12.62 19.60 2.62
N GLN A 13 11.68 19.50 3.53
CA GLN A 13 11.73 18.52 4.64
C GLN A 13 11.64 17.09 4.10
N ILE A 14 10.66 16.82 3.24
CA ILE A 14 10.52 15.51 2.58
C ILE A 14 11.77 15.20 1.73
N ALA A 15 12.31 16.18 1.00
CA ALA A 15 13.54 16.01 0.23
C ALA A 15 14.70 15.51 1.11
N ARG A 16 14.88 16.06 2.32
CA ARG A 16 15.90 15.59 3.27
C ARG A 16 15.68 14.14 3.69
N MET A 17 14.43 13.72 3.88
CA MET A 17 14.10 12.32 4.18
C MET A 17 14.38 11.40 2.99
N ILE A 18 14.08 11.83 1.76
CA ILE A 18 14.37 11.08 0.53
C ILE A 18 15.87 10.90 0.31
N GLN A 19 16.70 11.88 0.70
CA GLN A 19 18.16 11.81 0.56
C GLN A 19 18.81 10.71 1.40
N VAL A 20 18.08 10.08 2.29
CA VAL A 20 18.53 8.89 2.99
C VAL A 20 18.00 7.65 2.26
N ASP A 21 18.91 6.83 1.71
CA ASP A 21 18.59 5.55 1.07
C ASP A 21 18.18 4.52 2.14
N THR A 22 16.90 4.23 2.25
CA THR A 22 16.33 3.25 3.19
C THR A 22 15.82 2.01 2.47
N VAL A 23 16.44 1.63 1.35
CA VAL A 23 16.19 0.33 0.73
C VAL A 23 16.67 -0.77 1.66
N ARG A 24 15.82 -1.75 1.93
CA ARG A 24 16.17 -2.92 2.76
C ARG A 24 17.17 -3.79 2.05
N ARG A 25 18.38 -3.92 2.64
CA ARG A 25 19.46 -4.79 2.15
C ARG A 25 20.02 -5.58 3.32
N PRO A 26 20.09 -6.91 3.24
CA PRO A 26 20.59 -7.74 4.35
C PRO A 26 21.94 -7.25 4.88
N GLY A 27 22.00 -6.89 6.15
CA GLY A 27 23.22 -6.53 6.86
C GLY A 27 23.80 -5.12 6.63
N ALA A 28 23.10 -4.23 5.86
CA ALA A 28 23.64 -2.91 5.53
C ALA A 28 22.67 -1.74 5.76
N ASP A 29 21.48 -2.01 6.23
CA ASP A 29 20.39 -1.03 6.25
C ASP A 29 20.24 -0.26 7.57
N LYS A 30 20.66 -0.82 8.71
CA LYS A 30 20.47 -0.17 10.03
C LYS A 30 21.06 1.25 10.09
N GLU A 31 22.28 1.46 9.58
CA GLU A 31 22.90 2.78 9.61
C GLU A 31 22.09 3.82 8.82
N ASN A 32 21.46 3.42 7.73
CA ASN A 32 20.62 4.30 6.93
C ASN A 32 19.33 4.68 7.69
N PHE A 33 18.71 3.74 8.40
CA PHE A 33 17.57 4.06 9.25
C PHE A 33 17.98 4.98 10.40
N ASP A 34 19.11 4.74 11.07
CA ASP A 34 19.64 5.62 12.12
C ASP A 34 19.87 7.05 11.58
N ARG A 35 20.35 7.19 10.34
CA ARG A 35 20.48 8.51 9.66
C ARG A 35 19.12 9.14 9.37
N LEU A 36 18.13 8.36 8.92
CA LEU A 36 16.77 8.87 8.72
C LEU A 36 16.16 9.34 10.04
N HIS A 37 16.33 8.57 11.14
CA HIS A 37 15.85 8.95 12.46
C HIS A 37 16.51 10.26 12.96
N ALA A 38 17.79 10.46 12.68
CA ALA A 38 18.46 11.72 13.00
C ALA A 38 17.87 12.90 12.22
N VAL A 39 17.60 12.72 10.92
CA VAL A 39 16.92 13.73 10.10
C VAL A 39 15.52 14.02 10.63
N MET A 40 14.76 12.99 10.99
CA MET A 40 13.40 13.16 11.55
C MET A 40 13.43 13.89 12.90
N ALA A 41 14.39 13.57 13.77
CA ALA A 41 14.54 14.26 15.06
C ALA A 41 14.86 15.75 14.89
N GLU A 42 15.65 16.13 13.88
CA GLU A 42 15.89 17.54 13.56
C GLU A 42 14.65 18.24 12.99
N LEU A 43 13.83 17.54 12.20
CA LEU A 43 12.63 18.08 11.57
C LEU A 43 11.45 18.20 12.53
N PHE A 44 11.34 17.25 13.48
CA PHE A 44 10.18 17.09 14.38
C PHE A 44 10.62 17.00 15.86
N PRO A 45 11.31 18.02 16.39
CA PRO A 45 11.91 17.96 17.72
C PRO A 45 10.85 17.78 18.83
N ARG A 46 9.66 18.38 18.70
CA ARG A 46 8.62 18.24 19.74
C ARG A 46 8.07 16.83 19.82
N VAL A 47 7.92 16.15 18.66
CA VAL A 47 7.51 14.74 18.64
C VAL A 47 8.56 13.87 19.29
N PHE A 48 9.85 14.06 18.95
CA PHE A 48 10.94 13.25 19.48
C PHE A 48 11.21 13.48 20.97
N GLU A 49 10.99 14.68 21.48
CA GLU A 49 11.20 15.05 22.87
C GLU A 49 9.93 14.89 23.74
N GLY A 50 8.76 15.14 23.17
CA GLY A 50 7.49 15.21 23.90
C GLY A 50 6.67 13.92 23.91
N CYS A 51 6.93 12.98 23.02
CA CYS A 51 6.26 11.68 22.98
C CYS A 51 7.07 10.59 23.69
N ARG A 52 6.38 9.60 24.26
CA ARG A 52 7.06 8.35 24.64
C ARG A 52 7.48 7.65 23.37
N ARG A 53 8.69 7.08 23.35
CA ARG A 53 9.23 6.40 22.16
C ARG A 53 9.72 5.01 22.50
N TRP A 54 9.45 4.06 21.60
CA TRP A 54 10.00 2.72 21.58
C TRP A 54 10.65 2.46 20.22
N GLU A 55 11.65 1.63 20.19
CA GLU A 55 12.39 1.25 19.00
C GLU A 55 12.40 -0.29 18.90
N PHE A 56 12.06 -0.82 17.75
CA PHE A 56 12.02 -2.24 17.44
C PHE A 56 12.86 -2.47 16.19
N GLU A 57 14.11 -2.89 16.38
CA GLU A 57 15.13 -2.90 15.32
C GLU A 57 15.33 -1.50 14.74
N SER A 58 14.75 -1.19 13.59
CA SER A 58 14.73 0.16 13.02
C SER A 58 13.30 0.74 12.90
N SER A 59 12.29 0.06 13.40
CA SER A 59 10.94 0.62 13.50
C SER A 59 10.83 1.49 14.74
N LEU A 60 10.07 2.59 14.60
CA LEU A 60 9.79 3.51 15.69
C LEU A 60 8.30 3.50 16.03
N LEU A 61 7.99 3.50 17.31
CA LEU A 61 6.65 3.75 17.82
C LEU A 61 6.71 4.94 18.78
N PHE A 62 5.88 5.94 18.53
CA PHE A 62 5.70 7.07 19.42
C PHE A 62 4.31 7.02 20.04
N CYS A 63 4.15 7.55 21.24
CA CYS A 63 2.86 7.79 21.88
C CYS A 63 2.81 9.22 22.40
N TRP A 64 1.91 10.00 21.83
CA TRP A 64 1.52 11.31 22.34
C TRP A 64 0.31 11.11 23.26
N PRO A 65 0.45 11.25 24.60
CA PRO A 65 -0.63 10.98 25.52
C PRO A 65 -1.80 11.95 25.33
N GLY A 66 -3.01 11.40 25.29
CA GLY A 66 -4.26 12.15 25.29
C GLY A 66 -4.90 12.27 26.66
N LYS A 67 -6.11 12.82 26.67
CA LYS A 67 -6.95 12.94 27.90
C LYS A 67 -7.55 11.60 28.31
N THR A 68 -7.74 10.69 27.35
CA THR A 68 -8.27 9.34 27.57
C THR A 68 -7.32 8.28 27.03
N ARG A 69 -7.53 7.01 27.44
CA ARG A 69 -6.71 5.87 27.02
C ARG A 69 -7.20 5.19 25.72
N ARG A 70 -8.21 5.78 25.05
CA ARG A 70 -8.57 5.33 23.72
C ARG A 70 -7.41 5.62 22.77
N ALA A 71 -7.18 4.75 21.80
CA ALA A 71 -6.01 4.84 20.94
C ALA A 71 -6.39 5.15 19.49
N LEU A 72 -5.74 6.17 18.92
CA LEU A 72 -5.61 6.38 17.49
C LEU A 72 -4.21 5.91 17.07
N VAL A 73 -4.12 5.06 16.07
CA VAL A 73 -2.83 4.67 15.46
C VAL A 73 -2.72 5.29 14.08
N LEU A 74 -1.67 6.07 13.86
CA LEU A 74 -1.25 6.59 12.57
C LEU A 74 -0.03 5.81 12.13
N MET A 75 -0.11 5.10 11.02
CA MET A 75 1.01 4.29 10.55
C MET A 75 1.51 4.72 9.18
N SER A 76 2.77 4.48 8.97
CA SER A 76 3.49 4.71 7.72
C SER A 76 4.80 3.93 7.76
N HIS A 77 5.44 3.72 6.62
CA HIS A 77 6.73 3.03 6.61
C HIS A 77 7.89 3.94 6.19
N GLN A 78 9.09 3.49 6.54
CA GLN A 78 10.35 4.22 6.35
C GLN A 78 11.16 3.65 5.19
N ASP A 79 11.01 2.35 4.94
CA ASP A 79 11.70 1.65 3.88
C ASP A 79 11.14 2.01 2.50
N VAL A 80 11.89 1.68 1.49
CA VAL A 80 11.53 1.89 0.09
C VAL A 80 12.11 0.76 -0.76
N VAL A 81 11.44 0.43 -1.87
CA VAL A 81 11.96 -0.54 -2.84
C VAL A 81 13.16 0.00 -3.61
N GLU A 82 13.92 -0.91 -4.22
CA GLU A 82 15.01 -0.57 -5.14
C GLU A 82 14.56 0.41 -6.23
N ALA A 83 15.50 1.19 -6.75
CA ALA A 83 15.25 2.17 -7.78
C ALA A 83 16.04 1.88 -9.07
N PRO A 84 15.80 0.73 -9.74
CA PRO A 84 16.51 0.36 -10.96
C PRO A 84 16.11 1.25 -12.14
N GLY A 85 16.93 1.18 -13.20
CA GLY A 85 16.65 1.85 -14.47
C GLY A 85 17.09 3.30 -14.53
N ALA A 86 16.64 4.00 -15.58
CA ALA A 86 16.97 5.40 -15.83
C ALA A 86 15.94 6.32 -15.16
N TRP A 87 16.42 7.22 -14.35
CA TRP A 87 15.61 8.24 -13.68
C TRP A 87 15.92 9.62 -14.28
N LYS A 88 14.90 10.46 -14.38
CA LYS A 88 15.07 11.85 -14.83
C LYS A 88 15.97 12.67 -13.86
N TYR A 89 15.80 12.43 -12.57
CA TYR A 89 16.64 12.92 -11.48
C TYR A 89 17.08 11.73 -10.62
N PRO A 90 18.27 11.75 -10.01
CA PRO A 90 18.71 10.63 -9.17
C PRO A 90 17.67 10.27 -8.11
N PRO A 91 17.35 8.98 -7.90
CA PRO A 91 16.21 8.55 -7.08
C PRO A 91 16.28 9.00 -5.62
N PHE A 92 17.46 9.16 -5.06
CA PHE A 92 17.68 9.64 -3.69
C PHE A 92 18.21 11.07 -3.63
N SER A 93 17.94 11.90 -4.64
CA SER A 93 18.39 13.32 -4.64
C SER A 93 17.42 14.25 -3.92
N GLY A 94 16.13 13.89 -3.81
CA GLY A 94 15.11 14.79 -3.31
C GLY A 94 15.01 16.07 -4.15
N THR A 95 15.15 15.96 -5.46
CA THR A 95 15.17 17.13 -6.37
C THR A 95 13.81 17.80 -6.42
N ILE A 96 13.77 19.12 -6.16
CA ILE A 96 12.58 19.94 -6.35
C ILE A 96 12.73 20.66 -7.68
N ALA A 97 11.99 20.25 -8.68
CA ALA A 97 12.02 20.81 -10.04
C ALA A 97 10.66 20.68 -10.71
N GLU A 98 10.36 21.58 -11.66
CA GLU A 98 9.13 21.52 -12.45
C GLU A 98 7.85 21.55 -11.60
N GLY A 99 7.87 22.22 -10.44
CA GLY A 99 6.75 22.28 -9.52
C GLY A 99 6.47 20.97 -8.77
N LYS A 100 7.41 20.01 -8.77
CA LYS A 100 7.31 18.70 -8.15
C LYS A 100 8.53 18.36 -7.31
N LEU A 101 8.34 17.52 -6.30
CA LEU A 101 9.41 16.83 -5.59
C LEU A 101 9.63 15.45 -6.24
N TRP A 102 10.86 15.16 -6.63
CA TRP A 102 11.26 13.95 -7.32
C TRP A 102 12.13 13.08 -6.40
N GLY A 103 11.77 11.81 -6.30
CA GLY A 103 12.59 10.83 -5.60
C GLY A 103 11.84 9.57 -5.21
N ARG A 104 12.58 8.47 -4.98
CA ARG A 104 12.05 7.23 -4.44
C ARG A 104 11.54 7.48 -3.02
N GLY A 105 10.32 7.01 -2.70
CA GLY A 105 9.66 7.25 -1.42
C GLY A 105 8.92 8.60 -1.32
N ALA A 106 8.89 9.43 -2.37
CA ALA A 106 8.16 10.69 -2.33
C ALA A 106 6.64 10.49 -2.16
N LEU A 107 6.08 9.48 -2.80
CA LEU A 107 4.67 9.08 -2.70
C LEU A 107 4.49 7.85 -1.81
N ASP A 108 5.37 6.91 -1.91
CA ASP A 108 5.37 5.62 -1.24
C ASP A 108 6.67 5.47 -0.42
N VAL A 109 6.74 5.83 0.90
CA VAL A 109 5.67 6.60 1.55
C VAL A 109 6.26 7.65 2.53
N LYS A 110 7.51 8.12 2.32
CA LYS A 110 8.12 9.16 3.16
C LYS A 110 7.35 10.48 3.15
N GLY A 111 6.54 10.73 2.10
CA GLY A 111 5.61 11.85 2.08
C GLY A 111 4.56 11.74 3.17
N ASN A 112 3.85 10.62 3.25
CA ASN A 112 2.86 10.36 4.29
C ASN A 112 3.49 10.34 5.70
N LEU A 113 4.67 9.70 5.82
CA LEU A 113 5.43 9.71 7.08
C LEU A 113 5.72 11.14 7.55
N HIS A 114 6.19 11.99 6.64
CA HIS A 114 6.39 13.43 6.92
C HIS A 114 5.10 14.10 7.36
N ASP A 115 3.99 13.87 6.66
CA ASP A 115 2.73 14.56 6.90
C ASP A 115 2.15 14.21 8.28
N ILE A 116 2.26 12.95 8.70
CA ILE A 116 1.88 12.51 10.05
C ILE A 116 2.71 13.24 11.12
N PHE A 117 4.04 13.20 10.99
CA PHE A 117 4.93 13.83 11.96
C PHE A 117 4.76 15.35 11.98
N GLN A 118 4.62 16.00 10.82
CA GLN A 118 4.44 17.44 10.70
C GLN A 118 3.10 17.90 11.31
N ALA A 119 2.04 17.13 11.11
CA ALA A 119 0.75 17.45 11.70
C ALA A 119 0.80 17.39 13.24
N VAL A 120 1.44 16.36 13.80
CA VAL A 120 1.60 16.24 15.26
C VAL A 120 2.54 17.33 15.79
N GLU A 121 3.66 17.61 15.12
CA GLU A 121 4.60 18.67 15.49
C GLU A 121 3.90 20.04 15.59
N GLU A 122 3.09 20.41 14.59
CA GLU A 122 2.35 21.68 14.55
C GLU A 122 1.24 21.73 15.63
N LEU A 123 0.55 20.62 15.89
CA LEU A 123 -0.45 20.57 16.94
C LEU A 123 0.18 20.69 18.33
N MET A 124 1.34 20.05 18.56
CA MET A 124 2.10 20.21 19.80
C MET A 124 2.63 21.62 19.94
N GLU A 125 3.10 22.24 18.86
CA GLU A 125 3.52 23.65 18.86
C GLU A 125 2.37 24.61 19.25
N ALA A 126 1.17 24.30 18.77
CA ALA A 126 -0.04 25.07 19.11
C ALA A 126 -0.56 24.80 20.54
N GLY A 127 0.09 23.93 21.32
CA GLY A 127 -0.34 23.56 22.67
C GLY A 127 -1.59 22.69 22.71
N TYR A 128 -1.92 22.02 21.60
CA TYR A 128 -3.07 21.11 21.55
C TYR A 128 -2.80 19.86 22.39
N THR A 129 -3.82 19.37 23.06
CA THR A 129 -3.81 18.08 23.77
C THR A 129 -4.89 17.19 23.14
N PRO A 130 -4.52 16.03 22.57
CA PRO A 130 -5.46 15.15 21.91
C PRO A 130 -6.46 14.54 22.90
N GLU A 131 -7.64 14.18 22.42
CA GLU A 131 -8.63 13.49 23.24
C GLU A 131 -8.22 12.04 23.51
N TRP A 132 -7.62 11.39 22.52
CA TRP A 132 -7.16 10.01 22.59
C TRP A 132 -5.63 9.97 22.63
N ASP A 133 -5.06 8.88 23.16
CA ASP A 133 -3.64 8.60 22.96
C ASP A 133 -3.37 8.44 21.45
N VAL A 134 -2.43 9.21 20.91
CA VAL A 134 -2.04 9.14 19.49
C VAL A 134 -0.75 8.34 19.39
N TYR A 135 -0.82 7.20 18.75
CA TYR A 135 0.34 6.39 18.42
C TYR A 135 0.77 6.67 16.99
N ILE A 136 2.07 6.88 16.77
CA ILE A 136 2.67 6.98 15.43
C ILE A 136 3.56 5.77 15.26
N ALA A 137 3.19 4.90 14.33
CA ALA A 137 3.93 3.68 14.00
C ALA A 137 4.68 3.89 12.68
N ALA A 138 6.01 3.97 12.74
CA ALA A 138 6.88 4.08 11.58
C ALA A 138 7.64 2.75 11.40
N SER A 139 7.15 1.88 10.54
CA SER A 139 7.76 0.57 10.27
C SER A 139 8.97 0.68 9.34
N HIS A 140 9.85 -0.31 9.34
CA HIS A 140 11.07 -0.29 8.56
C HIS A 140 11.16 -1.45 7.54
N GLU A 141 10.13 -2.26 7.41
CA GLU A 141 10.13 -3.45 6.53
C GLU A 141 8.74 -3.77 5.94
N GLU A 142 7.97 -2.74 5.60
CA GLU A 142 6.68 -2.90 4.94
C GLU A 142 6.87 -3.55 3.58
N GLU A 143 7.78 -3.03 2.76
CA GLU A 143 8.10 -3.45 1.40
C GLU A 143 8.67 -4.89 1.30
N THR A 144 9.07 -5.47 2.42
CA THR A 144 9.72 -6.79 2.45
C THR A 144 8.96 -7.85 3.24
N GLY A 145 7.78 -7.55 3.76
CA GLY A 145 6.94 -8.55 4.38
C GLY A 145 6.32 -8.18 5.72
N GLY A 146 6.37 -6.92 6.08
CA GLY A 146 5.69 -6.36 7.25
C GLY A 146 6.36 -6.69 8.58
N ASN A 147 6.35 -5.71 9.46
CA ASN A 147 6.93 -5.80 10.79
C ASN A 147 5.85 -6.02 11.83
N THR A 148 5.80 -7.21 12.41
CA THR A 148 4.84 -7.55 13.48
C THR A 148 5.25 -7.00 14.85
N LEU A 149 6.49 -6.56 15.06
CA LEU A 149 7.03 -6.19 16.37
C LEU A 149 6.24 -5.07 17.04
N ILE A 150 5.83 -4.04 16.28
CA ILE A 150 4.97 -2.97 16.80
C ILE A 150 3.59 -3.53 17.18
N VAL A 151 3.02 -4.37 16.34
CA VAL A 151 1.70 -4.99 16.57
C VAL A 151 1.74 -5.88 17.81
N ASP A 152 2.78 -6.71 17.94
CA ASP A 152 2.95 -7.59 19.08
C ASP A 152 3.11 -6.78 20.38
N PHE A 153 3.90 -5.72 20.35
CA PHE A 153 4.02 -4.79 21.48
C PHE A 153 2.68 -4.16 21.87
N LEU A 154 1.93 -3.61 20.90
CA LEU A 154 0.63 -3.00 21.19
C LEU A 154 -0.34 -4.03 21.81
N ARG A 155 -0.33 -5.26 21.28
CA ARG A 155 -1.13 -6.38 21.81
C ARG A 155 -0.73 -6.76 23.24
N GLU A 156 0.56 -6.87 23.51
CA GLU A 156 1.10 -7.15 24.86
C GLU A 156 0.76 -6.06 25.87
N GLN A 157 0.71 -4.81 25.44
CA GLN A 157 0.27 -3.68 26.26
C GLN A 157 -1.24 -3.57 26.40
N GLY A 158 -2.02 -4.44 25.74
CA GLY A 158 -3.49 -4.39 25.74
C GLY A 158 -4.06 -3.19 25.01
N ILE A 159 -3.30 -2.59 24.09
CA ILE A 159 -3.71 -1.43 23.30
C ILE A 159 -4.47 -1.92 22.07
N VAL A 160 -5.77 -1.62 22.04
CA VAL A 160 -6.65 -1.88 20.89
C VAL A 160 -7.01 -0.54 20.26
N PRO A 161 -6.61 -0.28 19.01
CA PRO A 161 -6.98 0.97 18.35
C PRO A 161 -8.48 1.09 18.14
N GLU A 162 -9.04 2.24 18.49
CA GLU A 162 -10.40 2.66 18.08
C GLU A 162 -10.41 3.05 16.59
N MET A 163 -9.31 3.60 16.12
CA MET A 163 -9.08 3.97 14.74
C MET A 163 -7.61 3.72 14.39
N LEU A 164 -7.39 3.14 13.23
CA LEU A 164 -6.09 2.98 12.60
C LEU A 164 -6.15 3.66 11.24
N VAL A 165 -5.19 4.52 10.96
CA VAL A 165 -5.01 5.20 9.67
C VAL A 165 -3.66 4.78 9.13
N ASP A 166 -3.68 4.22 7.93
CA ASP A 166 -2.51 3.81 7.18
C ASP A 166 -2.36 4.67 5.93
N GLU A 167 -1.45 4.31 5.07
CA GLU A 167 -1.19 4.95 3.81
C GLU A 167 -2.25 4.64 2.74
N GLY A 168 -2.05 5.19 1.56
CA GLY A 168 -2.83 4.95 0.36
C GLY A 168 -3.76 6.10 0.00
N SER A 169 -4.33 5.99 -1.18
CA SER A 169 -5.27 6.95 -1.74
C SER A 169 -4.72 8.40 -1.91
N SER A 170 -5.52 9.28 -2.43
CA SER A 170 -5.11 10.66 -2.73
C SER A 170 -6.29 11.61 -2.78
N ILE A 171 -5.99 12.90 -2.69
CA ILE A 171 -6.95 13.95 -3.07
C ILE A 171 -6.84 14.13 -4.59
N GLN A 172 -7.93 13.88 -5.30
CA GLN A 172 -7.97 13.90 -6.76
C GLN A 172 -9.28 14.54 -7.25
N PRO A 173 -9.38 14.89 -8.55
CA PRO A 173 -10.67 15.27 -9.11
C PRO A 173 -11.72 14.23 -8.79
N CYS A 174 -12.89 14.66 -8.33
CA CYS A 174 -13.94 13.73 -7.92
C CYS A 174 -14.32 12.80 -9.07
N PRO A 175 -14.31 11.48 -8.88
CA PRO A 175 -14.64 10.53 -9.95
C PRO A 175 -16.15 10.44 -10.25
N VAL A 176 -16.99 11.17 -9.52
CA VAL A 176 -18.43 11.17 -9.71
C VAL A 176 -18.81 12.15 -10.83
N PRO A 177 -19.40 11.67 -11.93
CA PRO A 177 -19.83 12.53 -13.03
C PRO A 177 -20.80 13.65 -12.57
N GLY A 178 -20.56 14.87 -13.05
CA GLY A 178 -21.36 16.03 -12.69
C GLY A 178 -21.04 16.65 -11.32
N PHE A 179 -20.01 16.18 -10.64
CA PHE A 179 -19.50 16.82 -9.43
C PHE A 179 -18.17 17.54 -9.73
N ASP A 180 -18.22 18.87 -9.70
CA ASP A 180 -17.05 19.72 -9.88
C ASP A 180 -16.32 19.88 -8.55
N GLY A 181 -15.07 19.47 -8.47
CA GLY A 181 -14.25 19.60 -7.27
C GLY A 181 -13.29 18.43 -7.07
N HIS A 182 -12.68 18.40 -5.91
CA HIS A 182 -11.76 17.35 -5.49
C HIS A 182 -12.39 16.48 -4.41
N ALA A 183 -12.07 15.20 -4.41
CA ALA A 183 -12.46 14.25 -3.37
C ALA A 183 -11.20 13.68 -2.72
N ALA A 184 -11.19 13.62 -1.39
CA ALA A 184 -10.25 12.80 -0.65
C ALA A 184 -10.77 11.35 -0.70
N MET A 185 -10.01 10.48 -1.35
CA MET A 185 -10.34 9.06 -1.39
C MET A 185 -9.84 8.41 -0.11
N VAL A 186 -10.72 7.70 0.59
CA VAL A 186 -10.37 6.98 1.82
C VAL A 186 -10.68 5.51 1.60
N SER A 187 -9.64 4.68 1.55
CA SER A 187 -9.80 3.23 1.49
C SER A 187 -10.24 2.71 2.87
N VAL A 188 -11.31 1.95 2.90
CA VAL A 188 -11.88 1.40 4.15
C VAL A 188 -11.85 -0.11 4.20
N ALA A 189 -11.33 -0.75 3.16
CA ALA A 189 -11.12 -2.19 3.05
C ALA A 189 -10.09 -2.49 1.96
N GLU A 190 -9.39 -3.59 2.09
CA GLU A 190 -8.45 -4.11 1.12
C GLU A 190 -8.82 -5.53 0.72
N LYS A 191 -8.44 -5.94 -0.50
CA LYS A 191 -8.52 -7.33 -0.91
C LYS A 191 -7.43 -8.12 -0.21
N GLY A 192 -7.73 -9.38 0.12
CA GLY A 192 -6.70 -10.30 0.60
C GLY A 192 -5.62 -10.55 -0.46
N TYR A 193 -4.44 -10.90 -0.01
CA TYR A 193 -3.28 -11.25 -0.85
C TYR A 193 -2.88 -12.71 -0.56
N ILE A 194 -2.64 -13.48 -1.61
CA ILE A 194 -2.14 -14.85 -1.50
C ILE A 194 -1.35 -15.27 -2.74
N ASP A 195 -0.20 -15.92 -2.52
CA ASP A 195 0.55 -16.59 -3.55
C ASP A 195 0.24 -18.08 -3.55
N VAL A 196 -0.14 -18.63 -4.69
CA VAL A 196 -0.41 -20.05 -4.85
C VAL A 196 0.57 -20.66 -5.84
N LYS A 197 1.41 -21.60 -5.38
CA LYS A 197 2.31 -22.38 -6.23
C LYS A 197 1.64 -23.65 -6.71
N CYS A 198 1.29 -23.72 -7.97
CA CYS A 198 0.74 -24.90 -8.62
C CYS A 198 1.88 -25.75 -9.23
N VAL A 199 1.95 -27.01 -8.86
CA VAL A 199 3.05 -27.91 -9.26
C VAL A 199 2.51 -29.09 -10.05
N ALA A 200 3.10 -29.34 -11.22
CA ALA A 200 2.89 -30.54 -12.00
C ALA A 200 4.11 -31.47 -11.94
N ARG A 201 3.88 -32.76 -11.69
CA ARG A 201 4.94 -33.77 -11.61
C ARG A 201 4.76 -34.83 -12.69
N GLY A 202 5.90 -35.37 -13.18
CA GLY A 202 5.94 -36.43 -14.17
C GLY A 202 7.26 -37.20 -14.12
N PRO A 203 7.44 -38.25 -14.94
CA PRO A 203 8.64 -39.09 -14.90
C PRO A 203 9.92 -38.38 -15.38
N GLY A 204 9.79 -37.24 -16.07
CA GLY A 204 10.91 -36.59 -16.73
C GLY A 204 11.38 -37.36 -17.97
N GLY A 205 12.50 -36.95 -18.58
CA GLY A 205 13.07 -37.64 -19.70
C GLY A 205 13.86 -36.75 -20.66
N HIS A 206 14.24 -37.33 -21.79
CA HIS A 206 14.93 -36.62 -22.86
C HIS A 206 13.94 -36.05 -23.86
N ALA A 207 14.16 -34.82 -24.33
CA ALA A 207 13.23 -34.11 -25.21
C ALA A 207 13.00 -34.80 -26.60
N SER A 208 13.88 -35.69 -27.02
CA SER A 208 13.69 -36.48 -28.26
C SER A 208 12.61 -37.58 -28.14
N ILE A 209 12.20 -37.95 -26.93
CA ILE A 209 11.19 -38.97 -26.67
C ILE A 209 10.21 -38.42 -25.60
N PRO A 210 9.40 -37.39 -25.94
CA PRO A 210 8.72 -36.59 -24.93
C PRO A 210 7.53 -37.27 -24.26
N GLY A 211 6.89 -38.24 -24.91
CA GLY A 211 5.60 -38.76 -24.43
C GLY A 211 4.51 -37.71 -24.44
N LYS A 212 3.40 -37.97 -23.73
CA LYS A 212 2.27 -37.03 -23.56
C LYS A 212 2.05 -36.70 -22.08
N GLY A 213 1.45 -35.56 -21.81
CA GLY A 213 1.07 -35.17 -20.44
C GLY A 213 2.28 -34.81 -19.54
N THR A 214 3.34 -34.27 -20.15
CA THR A 214 4.52 -33.80 -19.40
C THR A 214 4.13 -32.56 -18.55
N PRO A 215 4.92 -32.22 -17.49
CA PRO A 215 4.54 -31.18 -16.53
C PRO A 215 4.21 -29.81 -17.15
N LEU A 216 5.05 -29.28 -18.03
CA LEU A 216 4.82 -27.95 -18.62
C LEU A 216 3.53 -27.84 -19.46
N PRO A 217 3.21 -28.76 -20.41
CA PRO A 217 1.94 -28.75 -21.13
C PRO A 217 0.72 -28.88 -20.22
N ARG A 218 0.82 -29.62 -19.12
CA ARG A 218 -0.29 -29.71 -18.14
C ARG A 218 -0.51 -28.39 -17.42
N LEU A 219 0.54 -27.69 -17.02
CA LEU A 219 0.43 -26.34 -16.45
C LEU A 219 -0.06 -25.33 -17.47
N GLY A 220 0.36 -25.44 -18.75
CA GLY A 220 -0.16 -24.60 -19.82
C GLY A 220 -1.66 -24.76 -20.00
N ALA A 221 -2.16 -26.00 -20.01
CA ALA A 221 -3.59 -26.26 -20.08
C ALA A 221 -4.35 -25.72 -18.85
N PHE A 222 -3.79 -25.88 -17.66
CA PHE A 222 -4.33 -25.35 -16.41
C PHE A 222 -4.40 -23.82 -16.45
N MET A 223 -3.36 -23.12 -16.87
CA MET A 223 -3.36 -21.67 -17.00
C MET A 223 -4.43 -21.19 -17.99
N CYS A 224 -4.53 -21.84 -19.15
CA CYS A 224 -5.57 -21.50 -20.13
C CYS A 224 -6.99 -21.74 -19.59
N GLU A 225 -7.21 -22.79 -18.82
CA GLU A 225 -8.52 -23.06 -18.20
C GLU A 225 -8.89 -21.99 -17.18
N VAL A 226 -7.94 -21.61 -16.31
CA VAL A 226 -8.14 -20.54 -15.32
C VAL A 226 -8.42 -19.20 -15.99
N GLU A 227 -7.65 -18.85 -17.02
CA GLU A 227 -7.77 -17.58 -17.74
C GLU A 227 -9.12 -17.44 -18.47
N ASN A 228 -9.68 -18.55 -18.94
CA ASN A 228 -10.92 -18.56 -19.71
C ASN A 228 -12.17 -18.90 -18.87
N THR A 229 -12.04 -18.95 -17.54
CA THR A 229 -13.15 -19.32 -16.65
C THR A 229 -13.37 -18.25 -15.60
N ASP A 230 -14.60 -17.78 -15.48
CA ASP A 230 -15.03 -16.88 -14.40
C ASP A 230 -15.11 -17.67 -13.09
N LEU A 231 -13.96 -17.85 -12.42
CA LEU A 231 -13.84 -18.68 -11.21
C LEU A 231 -14.47 -18.01 -9.99
N PHE A 232 -14.43 -16.69 -9.92
CA PHE A 232 -14.85 -15.94 -8.74
C PHE A 232 -15.95 -14.95 -9.07
N PRO A 233 -17.13 -15.11 -8.47
CA PRO A 233 -18.20 -14.14 -8.64
C PRO A 233 -17.84 -12.81 -7.98
N VAL A 234 -18.15 -11.71 -8.65
CA VAL A 234 -18.08 -10.37 -8.05
C VAL A 234 -19.06 -10.29 -6.90
N ARG A 235 -18.61 -9.79 -5.75
CA ARG A 235 -19.41 -9.59 -4.55
C ARG A 235 -19.27 -8.18 -4.04
N LEU A 236 -20.39 -7.59 -3.65
CA LEU A 236 -20.40 -6.27 -3.05
C LEU A 236 -20.21 -6.38 -1.54
N SER A 237 -19.14 -5.80 -0.99
CA SER A 237 -18.99 -5.66 0.44
C SER A 237 -19.91 -4.55 0.97
N SER A 238 -20.21 -4.55 2.27
CA SER A 238 -20.98 -3.47 2.88
C SER A 238 -20.29 -2.10 2.72
N ALA A 239 -18.96 -2.06 2.77
CA ALA A 239 -18.17 -0.86 2.53
C ALA A 239 -18.30 -0.37 1.08
N SER A 240 -18.20 -1.28 0.10
CA SER A 240 -18.38 -0.95 -1.32
C SER A 240 -19.81 -0.51 -1.62
N ALA A 241 -20.81 -1.17 -1.05
CA ALA A 241 -22.21 -0.76 -1.19
C ALA A 241 -22.44 0.67 -0.66
N GLU A 242 -21.87 0.99 0.50
CA GLU A 242 -21.96 2.34 1.08
C GLU A 242 -21.23 3.38 0.23
N MET A 243 -20.07 3.04 -0.33
CA MET A 243 -19.35 3.90 -1.28
C MET A 243 -20.23 4.26 -2.48
N TYR A 244 -20.82 3.25 -3.15
CA TYR A 244 -21.70 3.49 -4.30
C TYR A 244 -22.94 4.31 -3.91
N ARG A 245 -23.51 4.07 -2.74
CA ARG A 245 -24.66 4.85 -2.24
C ARG A 245 -24.31 6.32 -2.03
N ARG A 246 -23.12 6.61 -1.46
CA ARG A 246 -22.65 7.99 -1.29
C ARG A 246 -22.33 8.66 -2.62
N MET A 247 -21.67 7.94 -3.55
CA MET A 247 -21.43 8.44 -4.90
C MET A 247 -22.74 8.78 -5.63
N ALA A 248 -23.75 7.92 -5.53
CA ALA A 248 -25.08 8.18 -6.10
C ALA A 248 -25.71 9.46 -5.54
N ALA A 249 -25.57 9.71 -4.23
CA ALA A 249 -26.10 10.92 -3.60
C ALA A 249 -25.37 12.20 -4.05
N LEU A 250 -24.11 12.10 -4.47
CA LEU A 250 -23.32 13.23 -4.98
C LEU A 250 -23.55 13.51 -6.47
N SER A 251 -23.97 12.51 -7.24
CA SER A 251 -24.13 12.66 -8.68
C SER A 251 -25.29 13.60 -9.05
N ALA A 252 -25.00 14.61 -9.87
CA ALA A 252 -26.01 15.49 -10.47
C ALA A 252 -26.71 14.83 -11.68
N ASP A 253 -26.06 13.84 -12.32
CA ASP A 253 -26.61 13.08 -13.45
C ASP A 253 -27.59 12.02 -12.96
N GLU A 254 -28.83 12.03 -13.50
CA GLU A 254 -29.88 11.11 -13.08
C GLU A 254 -29.62 9.66 -13.52
N GLY A 255 -29.04 9.48 -14.72
CA GLY A 255 -28.68 8.17 -15.22
C GLY A 255 -27.54 7.53 -14.40
N GLU A 256 -26.50 8.31 -14.11
CA GLU A 256 -25.39 7.87 -13.27
C GLU A 256 -25.87 7.56 -11.83
N ARG A 257 -26.74 8.40 -11.28
CA ARG A 257 -27.35 8.15 -9.95
C ARG A 257 -28.11 6.84 -9.92
N ALA A 258 -28.92 6.58 -10.97
CA ALA A 258 -29.68 5.33 -11.09
C ALA A 258 -28.76 4.11 -11.21
N TYR A 259 -27.67 4.22 -11.99
CA TYR A 259 -26.64 3.18 -12.15
C TYR A 259 -25.94 2.87 -10.82
N LEU A 260 -25.41 3.88 -10.16
CA LEU A 260 -24.72 3.72 -8.88
C LEU A 260 -25.65 3.14 -7.79
N THR A 261 -26.91 3.57 -7.79
CA THR A 261 -27.93 3.04 -6.86
C THR A 261 -28.23 1.57 -7.16
N ALA A 262 -28.31 1.19 -8.43
CA ALA A 262 -28.55 -0.21 -8.83
C ALA A 262 -27.41 -1.12 -8.34
N ILE A 263 -26.17 -0.67 -8.42
CA ILE A 263 -25.02 -1.40 -7.84
C ILE A 263 -25.15 -1.47 -6.32
N ALA A 264 -25.35 -0.33 -5.65
CA ALA A 264 -25.40 -0.27 -4.18
C ALA A 264 -26.50 -1.14 -3.55
N GLU A 265 -27.58 -1.37 -4.27
CA GLU A 265 -28.74 -2.17 -3.85
C GLU A 265 -28.74 -3.58 -4.46
N GLU A 266 -27.70 -3.96 -5.19
CA GLU A 266 -27.57 -5.25 -5.88
C GLU A 266 -28.81 -5.59 -6.73
N ARG A 267 -29.34 -4.60 -7.48
CA ARG A 267 -30.50 -4.82 -8.34
C ARG A 267 -30.20 -5.82 -9.45
N PRO A 268 -31.20 -6.58 -9.93
CA PRO A 268 -30.97 -7.55 -11.01
C PRO A 268 -30.16 -6.95 -12.18
N GLY A 269 -29.10 -7.63 -12.63
CA GLY A 269 -28.23 -7.19 -13.70
C GLY A 269 -27.10 -6.23 -13.28
N TRP A 270 -26.93 -5.95 -12.00
CA TRP A 270 -25.89 -5.02 -11.55
C TRP A 270 -24.47 -5.52 -11.88
N GLN A 271 -24.21 -6.82 -11.76
CA GLN A 271 -22.88 -7.40 -12.04
C GLN A 271 -22.51 -7.27 -13.53
N GLU A 272 -23.47 -7.49 -14.42
CA GLU A 272 -23.30 -7.36 -15.87
C GLU A 272 -23.09 -5.91 -16.31
N SER A 273 -23.58 -4.96 -15.51
CA SER A 273 -23.42 -3.52 -15.77
C SER A 273 -22.05 -2.98 -15.41
N LEU A 274 -21.24 -3.74 -14.62
CA LEU A 274 -19.91 -3.33 -14.20
C LEU A 274 -18.91 -3.35 -15.35
N GLY A 275 -18.09 -2.31 -15.46
CA GLY A 275 -16.90 -2.33 -16.29
C GLY A 275 -15.82 -3.24 -15.72
N GLU A 276 -14.86 -3.66 -16.55
CA GLU A 276 -13.79 -4.61 -16.15
C GLU A 276 -13.03 -4.15 -14.91
N ARG A 277 -12.61 -2.88 -14.85
CA ARG A 277 -11.92 -2.33 -13.68
C ARG A 277 -12.75 -2.39 -12.40
N GLN A 278 -14.06 -2.21 -12.50
CA GLN A 278 -14.95 -2.32 -11.33
C GLN A 278 -15.08 -3.77 -10.88
N LYS A 279 -15.15 -4.72 -11.81
CA LYS A 279 -15.14 -6.16 -11.51
C LYS A 279 -13.84 -6.57 -10.81
N GLU A 280 -12.69 -6.11 -11.32
CA GLU A 280 -11.39 -6.34 -10.70
C GLU A 280 -11.29 -5.76 -9.29
N MET A 281 -11.84 -4.57 -9.05
CA MET A 281 -11.86 -3.95 -7.72
C MET A 281 -12.75 -4.70 -6.73
N LEU A 282 -13.88 -5.23 -7.18
CA LEU A 282 -14.90 -5.85 -6.32
C LEU A 282 -14.74 -7.37 -6.19
N GLY A 283 -13.99 -8.00 -7.09
CA GLY A 283 -13.80 -9.44 -7.17
C GLY A 283 -12.42 -9.92 -6.72
N THR A 284 -12.28 -11.23 -6.59
CA THR A 284 -10.98 -11.88 -6.51
C THR A 284 -10.38 -11.97 -7.90
N THR A 285 -9.12 -11.59 -8.04
CA THR A 285 -8.37 -11.64 -9.30
C THR A 285 -7.29 -12.71 -9.23
N ILE A 286 -6.87 -13.25 -10.36
CA ILE A 286 -5.73 -14.15 -10.48
C ILE A 286 -4.79 -13.63 -11.55
N ALA A 287 -3.49 -13.61 -11.27
CA ALA A 287 -2.45 -13.33 -12.24
C ALA A 287 -1.34 -14.38 -12.14
N PHE A 288 -0.96 -14.99 -13.26
CA PHE A 288 0.20 -15.87 -13.29
C PHE A 288 1.46 -15.04 -13.44
N THR A 289 2.30 -15.03 -12.42
CA THR A 289 3.45 -14.12 -12.33
C THR A 289 4.80 -14.78 -12.49
N MET A 290 4.91 -16.08 -12.17
CA MET A 290 6.16 -16.83 -12.27
C MET A 290 5.93 -18.24 -12.80
N ALA A 291 6.91 -18.78 -13.51
CA ALA A 291 6.90 -20.16 -13.97
C ALA A 291 8.33 -20.76 -13.96
N GLY A 292 8.43 -22.05 -13.73
CA GLY A 292 9.70 -22.75 -13.80
C GLY A 292 9.55 -24.23 -14.18
N GLY A 293 10.64 -24.78 -14.70
CA GLY A 293 10.70 -26.17 -15.14
C GLY A 293 12.16 -26.64 -15.27
N SER A 294 12.51 -27.26 -16.40
CA SER A 294 13.89 -27.67 -16.66
C SER A 294 14.81 -26.49 -16.91
N GLN A 295 16.06 -26.59 -16.49
CA GLN A 295 17.12 -25.63 -16.78
C GLN A 295 17.87 -25.95 -18.11
N ALA A 296 17.55 -27.06 -18.78
CA ALA A 296 18.13 -27.45 -20.04
C ALA A 296 17.05 -27.76 -21.08
N ALA A 297 17.24 -27.27 -22.31
CA ALA A 297 16.23 -27.36 -23.37
C ALA A 297 15.95 -28.81 -23.84
N ASN A 298 16.92 -29.71 -23.67
CA ASN A 298 16.82 -31.14 -24.06
C ASN A 298 16.33 -32.05 -22.92
N VAL A 299 15.90 -31.50 -21.78
CA VAL A 299 15.44 -32.25 -20.61
C VAL A 299 13.98 -31.95 -20.32
N ILE A 300 13.13 -32.98 -20.24
CA ILE A 300 11.78 -32.89 -19.76
C ILE A 300 11.85 -32.90 -18.24
N PRO A 301 11.31 -31.86 -17.55
CA PRO A 301 11.41 -31.79 -16.10
C PRO A 301 10.53 -32.86 -15.43
N GLN A 302 11.00 -33.37 -14.28
CA GLN A 302 10.16 -34.18 -13.40
C GLN A 302 9.13 -33.33 -12.61
N GLU A 303 9.48 -32.08 -12.42
CA GLU A 303 8.60 -31.10 -11.78
C GLU A 303 8.66 -29.77 -12.54
N ALA A 304 7.50 -29.19 -12.76
CA ALA A 304 7.37 -27.81 -13.22
C ALA A 304 6.34 -27.09 -12.34
N TYR A 305 6.42 -25.78 -12.26
CA TYR A 305 5.51 -24.99 -11.45
C TYR A 305 5.11 -23.68 -12.14
N VAL A 306 3.98 -23.16 -11.72
CA VAL A 306 3.58 -21.78 -11.93
C VAL A 306 3.18 -21.19 -10.57
N ILE A 307 3.40 -19.90 -10.40
CA ILE A 307 2.90 -19.15 -9.25
C ILE A 307 1.87 -18.17 -9.75
N CYS A 308 0.73 -18.13 -9.10
CA CYS A 308 -0.29 -17.12 -9.30
C CYS A 308 -0.54 -16.37 -7.98
N ASN A 309 -0.79 -15.10 -8.19
CA ASN A 309 -1.18 -14.17 -7.13
C ASN A 309 -2.67 -13.87 -7.23
#